data_6ce2740e0d6584c0f5bfbf5511566019
#
_entry.id   6ce2740e0d6584c0f5bfbf5511566019
#
_cell.length_a   1.000
_cell.length_b   1.000
_cell.length_c   1.000
_cell.angle_alpha   90.00
_cell.angle_beta   90.00
_cell.angle_gamma   90.00
#
_symmetry.space_group_name_H-M   'P 1'
#
loop_
_entity.id
_entity.type
_entity.pdbx_description
1 polymer ?
#
loop_
_entity_poly.entity_id
_entity_poly.type
_entity_poly.pdbx_seq_one_letter_code
_entity_poly.pdbx_strand_id
1 'polypeptide(L)'
;EVIVDNDRPTINGAYREDNGANEWVDCGTGFAHWREFYRDTQNPFEEGTARVTNTQSNNQKASTITWVPNIPQDGKYAVYVSYKTLPTSVPDAVYTIVHQGVETKVRVNQRMGGGTWVYLGTYDFHQGQSYDCCVSLSNHSDFHGHITADAVRFGGGMGNIERGKIGEEYQKISGLPRYLEGSRYYMHWAGAPYSVYSSKEGTNDYADDINARSYGLNHVARGSVYMPNDTLPGLNVPLELALGVHTDAGLRPNMDIIGTLGVYTTQFYDKKLATGLSRLASRDLADGMLSELHKDLTFHLSSWNRRSLYDRNYSESREPQIPSMILELLSHQNYADMLVAHDPYCKFII
;
A
#
# COMPACT_ATOMS: atom_id res chain seq x y z
N GLU A 1 2.17 14.81 8.73
CA GLU A 1 3.23 13.97 8.14
C GLU A 1 4.61 14.52 8.49
N VAL A 2 5.51 13.64 8.93
CA VAL A 2 6.92 13.95 9.13
C VAL A 2 7.73 12.88 8.40
N ILE A 3 8.64 13.29 7.51
CA ILE A 3 9.54 12.37 6.81
C ILE A 3 10.98 12.76 7.16
N VAL A 4 11.75 11.79 7.62
CA VAL A 4 13.18 11.91 7.88
C VAL A 4 13.91 11.06 6.83
N ASP A 5 14.87 11.67 6.15
CA ASP A 5 15.50 11.15 4.94
C ASP A 5 17.01 11.33 5.00
N ASN A 6 17.77 10.42 4.36
CA ASN A 6 19.24 10.51 4.32
C ASN A 6 19.76 11.68 3.47
N ASP A 7 19.05 12.09 2.43
CA ASP A 7 19.45 13.20 1.54
C ASP A 7 19.30 14.57 2.22
N ARG A 8 18.46 14.65 3.28
CA ARG A 8 18.25 15.86 4.09
C ARG A 8 18.28 15.56 5.57
N PRO A 9 19.45 15.21 6.11
CA PRO A 9 19.58 14.59 7.43
C PRO A 9 19.15 15.46 8.61
N THR A 10 18.88 16.75 8.40
CA THR A 10 18.46 17.72 9.44
C THR A 10 17.08 18.33 9.20
N ILE A 11 16.39 17.94 8.12
CA ILE A 11 15.05 18.43 7.81
C ILE A 11 14.01 17.48 8.42
N ASN A 12 13.02 18.03 9.12
CA ASN A 12 11.95 17.31 9.83
C ASN A 12 12.44 16.38 10.95
N GLY A 13 13.72 16.42 11.32
CA GLY A 13 14.31 15.57 12.33
C GLY A 13 15.80 15.40 12.16
N ALA A 14 16.35 14.30 12.64
CA ALA A 14 17.75 13.93 12.47
C ALA A 14 17.90 12.53 11.88
N TYR A 15 18.75 12.40 10.86
CA TYR A 15 19.21 11.14 10.31
C TYR A 15 20.68 10.92 10.75
N ARG A 16 20.99 9.70 11.16
CA ARG A 16 22.35 9.36 11.61
C ARG A 16 22.74 7.94 11.20
N GLU A 17 23.99 7.77 10.78
CA GLU A 17 24.64 6.49 10.55
C GLU A 17 25.69 6.24 11.63
N ASP A 18 25.64 5.08 12.28
CA ASP A 18 26.66 4.59 13.19
C ASP A 18 27.30 3.34 12.57
N ASN A 19 28.54 3.49 12.10
CA ASN A 19 29.27 2.42 11.44
C ASN A 19 29.87 1.47 12.48
N GLY A 20 29.51 0.20 12.37
CA GLY A 20 30.14 -0.89 13.10
C GLY A 20 31.28 -1.52 12.26
N ALA A 21 31.17 -2.82 11.98
CA ALA A 21 32.18 -3.52 11.13
C ALA A 21 32.01 -3.21 9.63
N ASN A 22 30.83 -2.80 9.19
CA ASN A 22 30.51 -2.49 7.79
C ASN A 22 30.01 -1.05 7.69
N GLU A 23 30.48 -0.33 6.67
CA GLU A 23 30.02 1.04 6.41
C GLU A 23 28.72 1.05 5.60
N TRP A 24 27.91 2.09 5.81
CA TRP A 24 26.81 2.43 4.93
C TRP A 24 27.34 3.21 3.73
N VAL A 25 26.98 2.80 2.53
CA VAL A 25 27.40 3.43 1.28
C VAL A 25 26.21 3.76 0.40
N ASP A 26 26.43 4.59 -0.62
CA ASP A 26 25.42 4.94 -1.61
C ASP A 26 24.88 3.69 -2.34
N CYS A 27 23.57 3.60 -2.48
CA CYS A 27 22.86 2.53 -3.19
C CYS A 27 22.21 3.00 -4.50
N GLY A 28 22.49 4.22 -4.92
CA GLY A 28 21.85 4.86 -6.07
C GLY A 28 20.49 5.45 -5.72
N THR A 29 19.57 5.51 -6.68
CA THR A 29 18.29 6.18 -6.52
C THR A 29 17.46 5.65 -5.35
N GLY A 30 16.77 6.58 -4.66
CA GLY A 30 15.89 6.34 -3.54
C GLY A 30 14.81 7.41 -3.45
N PHE A 31 14.18 7.54 -2.30
CA PHE A 31 13.16 8.55 -2.04
C PHE A 31 13.79 9.96 -1.97
N ALA A 32 13.07 10.97 -2.48
CA ALA A 32 13.47 12.37 -2.39
C ALA A 32 12.37 13.23 -1.77
N HIS A 33 12.64 13.78 -0.58
CA HIS A 33 11.70 14.64 0.15
C HIS A 33 11.99 16.14 -0.02
N TRP A 34 12.72 16.54 -1.04
CA TRP A 34 13.13 17.94 -1.23
C TRP A 34 12.12 18.77 -2.04
N ARG A 35 11.11 18.13 -2.67
CA ARG A 35 10.10 18.85 -3.47
C ARG A 35 8.87 19.20 -2.65
N GLU A 36 8.37 20.40 -2.84
CA GLU A 36 7.09 20.82 -2.28
C GLU A 36 5.92 20.01 -2.90
N PHE A 37 6.06 19.65 -4.18
CA PHE A 37 5.14 18.78 -4.89
C PHE A 37 5.84 18.02 -6.02
N TYR A 38 5.27 16.87 -6.40
CA TYR A 38 5.67 16.08 -7.55
C TYR A 38 4.65 16.21 -8.66
N ARG A 39 5.13 16.50 -9.86
CA ARG A 39 4.32 16.54 -11.08
C ARG A 39 4.08 15.13 -11.61
N ASP A 40 3.08 15.04 -12.48
CA ASP A 40 2.88 13.84 -13.28
C ASP A 40 4.19 13.41 -13.97
N THR A 41 4.46 12.11 -14.03
CA THR A 41 5.72 11.49 -14.47
C THR A 41 6.93 11.57 -13.53
N GLN A 42 6.89 12.34 -12.46
CA GLN A 42 7.97 12.40 -11.46
C GLN A 42 7.71 11.37 -10.36
N ASN A 43 8.67 10.48 -10.12
CA ASN A 43 8.55 9.46 -9.10
C ASN A 43 9.34 9.84 -7.84
N PRO A 44 8.69 10.02 -6.66
CA PRO A 44 9.38 10.39 -5.43
C PRO A 44 10.49 9.40 -5.00
N PHE A 45 10.42 8.14 -5.44
CA PHE A 45 11.39 7.09 -5.08
C PHE A 45 12.53 6.91 -6.09
N GLU A 46 12.65 7.78 -7.08
CA GLU A 46 13.70 7.74 -8.10
C GLU A 46 14.59 8.99 -8.14
N GLU A 47 14.31 9.99 -7.32
CA GLU A 47 14.97 11.29 -7.37
C GLU A 47 15.96 11.56 -6.25
N GLY A 48 15.86 10.83 -5.12
CA GLY A 48 16.82 10.85 -4.02
C GLY A 48 17.82 9.73 -4.11
N THR A 49 18.45 9.41 -2.97
CA THR A 49 19.43 8.32 -2.82
C THR A 49 19.01 7.36 -1.73
N ALA A 50 19.38 6.09 -1.88
CA ALA A 50 19.24 5.08 -0.83
C ALA A 50 20.62 4.67 -0.30
N ARG A 51 20.66 4.02 0.86
CA ARG A 51 21.87 3.52 1.52
C ARG A 51 21.89 2.00 1.53
N VAL A 52 23.09 1.41 1.52
CA VAL A 52 23.27 -0.05 1.58
C VAL A 52 24.49 -0.40 2.42
N THR A 53 24.41 -1.52 3.11
CA THR A 53 25.56 -2.13 3.80
C THR A 53 25.49 -3.66 3.74
N ASN A 54 26.63 -4.32 3.93
CA ASN A 54 26.66 -5.78 4.10
C ASN A 54 26.06 -6.16 5.45
N THR A 55 25.45 -7.34 5.52
CA THR A 55 24.95 -7.89 6.78
C THR A 55 26.08 -8.26 7.73
N GLN A 56 25.79 -8.24 9.02
CA GLN A 56 26.67 -8.60 10.12
C GLN A 56 26.00 -9.60 11.05
N SER A 57 26.59 -10.79 11.25
CA SER A 57 26.06 -11.82 12.15
C SER A 57 26.34 -11.55 13.64
N ASN A 58 27.37 -10.77 13.95
CA ASN A 58 27.68 -10.37 15.33
C ASN A 58 26.98 -9.03 15.65
N ASN A 59 25.95 -9.09 16.46
CA ASN A 59 25.17 -7.91 16.84
C ASN A 59 26.00 -6.79 17.50
N GLN A 60 27.04 -7.12 18.24
CA GLN A 60 27.94 -6.12 18.87
C GLN A 60 28.79 -5.34 17.86
N LYS A 61 28.90 -5.82 16.61
CA LYS A 61 29.62 -5.19 15.52
C LYS A 61 28.70 -4.65 14.45
N ALA A 62 27.39 -4.69 14.69
CA ALA A 62 26.41 -4.23 13.73
C ALA A 62 26.48 -2.72 13.52
N SER A 63 26.26 -2.30 12.29
CA SER A 63 26.06 -0.90 11.90
C SER A 63 24.59 -0.56 12.00
N THR A 64 24.27 0.69 12.33
CA THR A 64 22.87 1.13 12.48
C THR A 64 22.63 2.46 11.78
N ILE A 65 21.40 2.62 11.33
CA ILE A 65 20.85 3.92 10.93
C ILE A 65 19.74 4.28 11.89
N THR A 66 19.64 5.56 12.24
CA THR A 66 18.58 6.08 13.12
C THR A 66 17.93 7.31 12.50
N TRP A 67 16.59 7.29 12.46
CA TRP A 67 15.74 8.41 12.06
C TRP A 67 15.00 8.93 13.30
N VAL A 68 15.30 10.18 13.70
CA VAL A 68 14.70 10.84 14.86
C VAL A 68 13.78 11.95 14.35
N PRO A 69 12.45 11.76 14.33
CA PRO A 69 11.52 12.75 13.80
C PRO A 69 11.40 13.96 14.74
N ASN A 70 11.09 15.14 14.16
CA ASN A 70 10.59 16.26 14.92
C ASN A 70 9.05 16.24 14.90
N ILE A 71 8.45 15.59 15.88
CA ILE A 71 7.00 15.38 15.97
C ILE A 71 6.29 16.70 16.30
N PRO A 72 5.29 17.14 15.50
CA PRO A 72 4.65 18.44 15.66
C PRO A 72 3.72 18.51 16.87
N GLN A 73 3.15 17.39 17.30
CA GLN A 73 2.25 17.30 18.47
C GLN A 73 2.17 15.87 18.98
N ASP A 74 1.85 15.70 20.26
CA ASP A 74 1.60 14.38 20.85
C ASP A 74 0.48 13.65 20.11
N GLY A 75 0.64 12.34 19.88
CA GLY A 75 -0.40 11.54 19.25
C GLY A 75 0.06 10.24 18.64
N LYS A 76 -0.88 9.59 17.97
CA LYS A 76 -0.64 8.33 17.24
C LYS A 76 -0.20 8.60 15.81
N TYR A 77 0.95 8.03 15.44
CA TYR A 77 1.53 8.14 14.11
C TYR A 77 1.73 6.76 13.51
N ALA A 78 1.21 6.59 12.29
CA ALA A 78 1.55 5.42 11.49
C ALA A 78 2.99 5.55 11.00
N VAL A 79 3.80 4.51 11.21
CA VAL A 79 5.21 4.48 10.81
C VAL A 79 5.35 3.67 9.52
N TYR A 80 6.02 4.26 8.54
CA TYR A 80 6.35 3.64 7.27
C TYR A 80 7.84 3.79 7.01
N VAL A 81 8.43 2.78 6.36
CA VAL A 81 9.82 2.80 5.91
C VAL A 81 9.89 2.66 4.40
N SER A 82 10.93 3.23 3.83
CA SER A 82 11.33 3.01 2.44
C SER A 82 12.72 2.36 2.41
N TYR A 83 12.95 1.53 1.41
CA TYR A 83 14.21 0.86 1.15
C TYR A 83 14.25 0.41 -0.31
N LYS A 84 15.41 -0.05 -0.75
CA LYS A 84 15.60 -0.59 -2.10
C LYS A 84 15.66 -2.12 -2.05
N THR A 85 14.91 -2.81 -2.86
CA THR A 85 15.04 -4.26 -3.05
C THR A 85 16.19 -4.55 -3.99
N LEU A 86 17.16 -5.35 -3.53
CA LEU A 86 18.28 -5.84 -4.31
C LEU A 86 18.18 -7.36 -4.47
N PRO A 87 18.77 -7.96 -5.51
CA PRO A 87 18.85 -9.42 -5.65
C PRO A 87 19.50 -10.12 -4.44
N THR A 88 20.31 -9.40 -3.71
CA THR A 88 21.06 -9.85 -2.53
C THR A 88 20.45 -9.38 -1.21
N SER A 89 19.27 -8.76 -1.22
CA SER A 89 18.57 -8.35 0.00
C SER A 89 18.22 -9.54 0.89
N VAL A 90 18.20 -9.30 2.21
CA VAL A 90 17.87 -10.33 3.21
C VAL A 90 16.39 -10.29 3.61
N PRO A 91 15.84 -11.39 4.15
CA PRO A 91 14.42 -11.45 4.51
C PRO A 91 14.13 -11.01 5.95
N ASP A 92 15.13 -10.63 6.72
CA ASP A 92 15.05 -10.46 8.18
C ASP A 92 15.60 -9.12 8.69
N ALA A 93 15.55 -8.08 7.88
CA ALA A 93 15.96 -6.73 8.31
C ALA A 93 15.12 -6.27 9.51
N VAL A 94 15.76 -5.89 10.62
CA VAL A 94 15.08 -5.53 11.86
C VAL A 94 15.06 -4.02 12.05
N TYR A 95 13.85 -3.46 11.96
CA TYR A 95 13.56 -2.10 12.39
C TYR A 95 13.13 -2.09 13.85
N THR A 96 13.72 -1.21 14.65
CA THR A 96 13.30 -0.94 16.03
C THR A 96 12.62 0.41 16.09
N ILE A 97 11.33 0.42 16.45
CA ILE A 97 10.56 1.62 16.67
C ILE A 97 10.59 1.90 18.18
N VAL A 98 11.18 3.02 18.56
CA VAL A 98 11.15 3.53 19.93
C VAL A 98 10.02 4.55 20.00
N HIS A 99 9.01 4.26 20.82
CA HIS A 99 7.84 5.11 20.98
C HIS A 99 7.57 5.35 22.48
N GLN A 100 7.76 6.58 22.91
CA GLN A 100 7.68 6.96 24.33
C GLN A 100 8.58 6.09 25.23
N GLY A 101 9.80 5.78 24.75
CA GLY A 101 10.77 4.94 25.45
C GLY A 101 10.51 3.43 25.41
N VAL A 102 9.43 2.99 24.78
CA VAL A 102 9.12 1.55 24.56
C VAL A 102 9.67 1.11 23.21
N GLU A 103 10.41 0.01 23.16
CA GLU A 103 10.92 -0.58 21.92
C GLU A 103 9.96 -1.62 21.34
N THR A 104 9.63 -1.47 20.06
CA THR A 104 8.94 -2.48 19.26
C THR A 104 9.80 -2.85 18.06
N LYS A 105 10.11 -4.14 17.92
CA LYS A 105 10.91 -4.65 16.79
C LYS A 105 10.02 -5.24 15.72
N VAL A 106 10.22 -4.78 14.48
CA VAL A 106 9.51 -5.25 13.29
C VAL A 106 10.51 -5.81 12.30
N ARG A 107 10.30 -7.06 11.90
CA ARG A 107 11.12 -7.73 10.90
C ARG A 107 10.54 -7.50 9.52
N VAL A 108 11.36 -7.01 8.58
CA VAL A 108 10.97 -6.68 7.22
C VAL A 108 11.75 -7.54 6.22
N ASN A 109 11.02 -8.18 5.31
CA ASN A 109 11.62 -8.89 4.19
C ASN A 109 11.96 -7.92 3.07
N GLN A 110 13.23 -7.49 2.98
CA GLN A 110 13.67 -6.54 1.96
C GLN A 110 13.85 -7.14 0.55
N ARG A 111 13.60 -8.45 0.37
CA ARG A 111 13.58 -9.10 -0.95
C ARG A 111 12.38 -8.69 -1.81
N MET A 112 11.44 -7.95 -1.22
CA MET A 112 10.22 -7.45 -1.86
C MET A 112 9.82 -6.10 -1.28
N GLY A 113 8.96 -5.35 -1.97
CA GLY A 113 8.36 -4.12 -1.45
C GLY A 113 9.28 -2.88 -1.43
N GLY A 114 10.45 -2.93 -2.06
CA GLY A 114 11.34 -1.76 -2.18
C GLY A 114 10.80 -0.70 -3.14
N GLY A 115 11.13 0.57 -2.90
CA GLY A 115 10.70 1.71 -3.72
C GLY A 115 9.23 2.12 -3.47
N THR A 116 8.73 1.88 -2.27
CA THR A 116 7.42 2.33 -1.80
C THR A 116 7.41 2.51 -0.29
N TRP A 117 6.29 2.95 0.27
CA TRP A 117 6.09 3.04 1.71
C TRP A 117 5.59 1.72 2.29
N VAL A 118 6.39 1.08 3.14
CA VAL A 118 6.06 -0.15 3.86
C VAL A 118 5.64 0.18 5.28
N TYR A 119 4.38 -0.15 5.64
CA TYR A 119 3.79 0.12 6.94
C TYR A 119 4.32 -0.83 8.01
N LEU A 120 4.79 -0.27 9.14
CA LEU A 120 5.32 -1.02 10.28
C LEU A 120 4.41 -1.04 11.52
N GLY A 121 3.38 -0.22 11.55
CA GLY A 121 2.47 -0.11 12.69
C GLY A 121 2.12 1.33 13.02
N THR A 122 1.25 1.53 14.02
CA THR A 122 0.87 2.85 14.54
C THR A 122 1.21 2.90 16.02
N TYR A 123 1.93 3.95 16.42
CA TYR A 123 2.52 4.08 17.75
C TYR A 123 2.30 5.49 18.31
N ASP A 124 2.35 5.62 19.63
CA ASP A 124 2.26 6.92 20.32
C ASP A 124 3.62 7.61 20.33
N PHE A 125 3.66 8.87 19.90
CA PHE A 125 4.86 9.71 19.90
C PHE A 125 4.61 11.01 20.65
N HIS A 126 5.63 11.50 21.37
CA HIS A 126 5.63 12.81 21.98
C HIS A 126 6.06 13.90 21.00
N GLN A 127 5.56 15.12 21.25
CA GLN A 127 5.99 16.33 20.53
C GLN A 127 7.50 16.57 20.70
N GLY A 128 8.12 17.05 19.65
CA GLY A 128 9.54 17.41 19.61
C GLY A 128 10.41 16.31 19.01
N GLN A 129 11.71 16.48 19.18
CA GLN A 129 12.73 15.57 18.65
C GLN A 129 13.47 14.88 19.81
N SER A 130 13.33 13.57 19.93
CA SER A 130 13.93 12.78 21.02
C SER A 130 14.27 11.37 20.54
N TYR A 131 15.33 10.80 21.07
CA TYR A 131 15.68 9.38 20.88
C TYR A 131 14.70 8.40 21.54
N ASP A 132 13.84 8.90 22.45
CA ASP A 132 12.70 8.12 22.99
C ASP A 132 11.55 7.97 21.97
N CYS A 133 11.67 8.67 20.85
CA CYS A 133 10.73 8.67 19.74
C CYS A 133 11.49 8.61 18.42
N CYS A 134 11.95 7.42 18.00
CA CYS A 134 12.75 7.25 16.79
C CYS A 134 12.53 5.88 16.14
N VAL A 135 13.08 5.72 14.95
CA VAL A 135 13.20 4.41 14.29
C VAL A 135 14.66 4.14 14.02
N SER A 136 15.12 2.92 14.25
CA SER A 136 16.46 2.49 13.85
C SER A 136 16.42 1.20 13.04
N LEU A 137 17.39 1.03 12.17
CA LEU A 137 17.64 -0.18 11.38
C LEU A 137 19.02 -0.69 11.66
N SER A 138 19.12 -1.96 12.05
CA SER A 138 20.42 -2.65 12.22
C SER A 138 20.76 -3.48 10.99
N ASN A 139 22.05 -3.57 10.64
CA ASN A 139 22.52 -4.51 9.63
C ASN A 139 22.76 -5.93 10.18
N HIS A 140 22.36 -6.19 11.43
CA HIS A 140 22.39 -7.55 11.96
C HIS A 140 21.38 -8.44 11.23
N SER A 141 21.85 -9.61 10.76
CA SER A 141 21.03 -10.60 10.06
C SER A 141 21.62 -11.99 10.22
N ASP A 142 20.75 -12.99 10.23
CA ASP A 142 21.14 -14.40 10.18
C ASP A 142 21.50 -14.85 8.76
N PHE A 143 21.27 -14.01 7.75
CA PHE A 143 21.53 -14.26 6.34
C PHE A 143 22.70 -13.40 5.85
N HIS A 144 23.50 -13.96 4.94
CA HIS A 144 24.47 -13.19 4.19
C HIS A 144 23.80 -12.43 3.04
N GLY A 145 24.08 -11.15 2.93
CA GLY A 145 23.53 -10.31 1.88
C GLY A 145 23.65 -8.82 2.21
N HIS A 146 22.65 -8.06 1.76
CA HIS A 146 22.62 -6.63 1.95
C HIS A 146 21.36 -6.19 2.68
N ILE A 147 21.50 -5.17 3.50
CA ILE A 147 20.38 -4.40 4.07
C ILE A 147 20.47 -3.00 3.45
N THR A 148 19.32 -2.51 2.99
CA THR A 148 19.19 -1.17 2.43
C THR A 148 18.32 -0.30 3.32
N ALA A 149 18.53 0.99 3.26
CA ALA A 149 17.81 1.99 4.02
C ALA A 149 17.58 3.23 3.15
N ASP A 150 16.53 3.98 3.47
CA ASP A 150 16.19 5.19 2.74
C ASP A 150 15.48 6.14 3.71
N ALA A 151 14.20 6.41 3.57
CA ALA A 151 13.44 7.33 4.41
C ALA A 151 12.51 6.61 5.41
N VAL A 152 12.16 7.31 6.47
CA VAL A 152 11.09 6.92 7.41
C VAL A 152 10.05 8.02 7.48
N ARG A 153 8.78 7.62 7.38
CA ARG A 153 7.63 8.51 7.45
C ARG A 153 6.79 8.22 8.69
N PHE A 154 6.42 9.30 9.38
CA PHE A 154 5.58 9.29 10.57
C PHE A 154 4.27 10.03 10.28
N GLY A 155 3.16 9.30 10.37
CA GLY A 155 1.82 9.81 10.07
C GLY A 155 1.61 10.07 8.58
N GLY A 156 0.55 10.79 8.28
CA GLY A 156 0.46 11.39 7.00
C GLY A 156 -0.70 11.18 6.11
N GLY A 157 -0.86 12.18 5.28
CA GLY A 157 -1.71 12.23 4.12
C GLY A 157 -0.94 11.93 2.84
N MET A 158 -1.55 12.28 1.72
CA MET A 158 -0.92 12.21 0.40
C MET A 158 0.16 13.28 0.19
N GLY A 159 0.01 14.40 0.84
CA GLY A 159 0.99 15.49 0.77
C GLY A 159 1.12 16.10 -0.60
N ASN A 160 2.15 15.77 -1.34
CA ASN A 160 2.75 16.56 -2.39
C ASN A 160 2.58 16.04 -3.83
N ILE A 161 1.51 15.34 -4.13
CA ILE A 161 1.18 14.95 -5.52
C ILE A 161 0.27 15.99 -6.17
N GLU A 162 0.73 16.56 -7.26
CA GLU A 162 0.01 17.55 -8.04
C GLU A 162 -1.15 16.93 -8.83
N ARG A 163 -2.28 17.62 -8.88
CA ARG A 163 -3.51 17.18 -9.56
C ARG A 163 -3.79 17.99 -10.82
N GLY A 164 -4.58 17.44 -11.72
CA GLY A 164 -5.08 18.11 -12.90
C GLY A 164 -4.61 17.47 -14.19
N LYS A 165 -4.83 18.18 -15.30
CA LYS A 165 -4.41 17.74 -16.63
C LYS A 165 -2.99 18.15 -16.91
N ILE A 166 -2.26 17.33 -17.66
CA ILE A 166 -0.93 17.68 -18.15
C ILE A 166 -1.02 19.00 -18.93
N GLY A 167 -0.17 19.98 -18.54
CA GLY A 167 -0.07 21.27 -19.22
C GLY A 167 -1.00 22.36 -18.70
N GLU A 168 -1.80 22.13 -17.68
CA GLU A 168 -2.54 23.19 -16.97
C GLU A 168 -1.59 23.97 -16.06
N GLU A 169 -1.76 25.30 -16.02
CA GLU A 169 -0.83 26.23 -15.36
C GLU A 169 -0.85 26.14 -13.83
N TYR A 170 -1.93 25.63 -13.24
CA TYR A 170 -2.11 25.50 -11.78
C TYR A 170 -2.70 24.14 -11.40
N GLN A 171 -1.83 23.22 -11.15
CA GLN A 171 -2.19 21.95 -10.55
C GLN A 171 -2.11 22.07 -9.03
N LYS A 172 -3.15 21.64 -8.32
CA LYS A 172 -3.21 21.74 -6.86
C LYS A 172 -2.98 20.38 -6.22
N ILE A 173 -2.20 20.36 -5.15
CA ILE A 173 -2.16 19.20 -4.27
C ILE A 173 -3.48 19.11 -3.48
N SER A 174 -3.92 17.90 -3.14
CA SER A 174 -5.19 17.71 -2.43
C SER A 174 -5.10 18.06 -0.95
N GLY A 175 -3.97 17.78 -0.31
CA GLY A 175 -3.83 17.82 1.14
C GLY A 175 -4.71 16.78 1.87
N LEU A 176 -5.39 15.89 1.14
CA LEU A 176 -6.26 14.86 1.73
C LEU A 176 -5.44 13.77 2.41
N PRO A 177 -5.97 13.17 3.48
CA PRO A 177 -5.40 11.94 4.00
C PRO A 177 -5.57 10.81 2.95
N ARG A 178 -4.62 9.88 2.94
CA ARG A 178 -4.53 8.82 1.92
C ARG A 178 -5.81 7.99 1.73
N TYR A 179 -6.60 7.78 2.79
CA TYR A 179 -7.84 7.01 2.73
C TYR A 179 -9.01 7.74 2.04
N LEU A 180 -8.86 9.04 1.79
CA LEU A 180 -9.79 9.85 1.01
C LEU A 180 -9.26 10.17 -0.40
N GLU A 181 -8.06 9.70 -0.72
CA GLU A 181 -7.42 10.02 -1.99
C GLU A 181 -7.85 9.05 -3.09
N GLY A 182 -7.93 9.56 -4.34
CA GLY A 182 -8.13 8.73 -5.51
C GLY A 182 -6.95 7.77 -5.76
N SER A 183 -7.25 6.60 -6.30
CA SER A 183 -6.25 5.53 -6.50
C SER A 183 -5.11 5.94 -7.40
N ARG A 184 -5.37 6.74 -8.45
CA ARG A 184 -4.36 7.30 -9.34
C ARG A 184 -3.28 8.06 -8.56
N TYR A 185 -3.71 8.99 -7.73
CA TYR A 185 -2.81 9.88 -6.97
C TYR A 185 -2.11 9.12 -5.84
N TYR A 186 -2.81 8.16 -5.22
CA TYR A 186 -2.20 7.29 -4.23
C TYR A 186 -1.08 6.43 -4.83
N MET A 187 -1.29 5.80 -5.99
CA MET A 187 -0.28 4.99 -6.66
C MET A 187 0.94 5.82 -7.07
N HIS A 188 0.73 7.03 -7.58
CA HIS A 188 1.80 7.96 -7.88
C HIS A 188 2.62 8.31 -6.62
N TRP A 189 1.94 8.71 -5.55
CA TRP A 189 2.57 9.01 -4.26
C TRP A 189 3.32 7.80 -3.68
N ALA A 190 2.83 6.59 -3.89
CA ALA A 190 3.45 5.34 -3.44
C ALA A 190 4.65 4.90 -4.32
N GLY A 191 5.03 5.66 -5.34
CA GLY A 191 6.17 5.38 -6.19
C GLY A 191 5.92 4.39 -7.33
N ALA A 192 4.66 4.13 -7.67
CA ALA A 192 4.34 3.29 -8.82
C ALA A 192 4.81 3.95 -10.13
N PRO A 193 5.19 3.18 -11.15
CA PRO A 193 5.54 3.71 -12.47
C PRO A 193 4.37 4.45 -13.13
N TYR A 194 4.67 5.43 -13.98
CA TYR A 194 3.67 6.23 -14.72
C TYR A 194 2.61 5.37 -15.41
N SER A 195 3.01 4.26 -16.04
CA SER A 195 2.09 3.34 -16.70
C SER A 195 1.06 2.67 -15.78
N VAL A 196 1.30 2.65 -14.46
CA VAL A 196 0.39 2.08 -13.47
C VAL A 196 -0.74 3.04 -13.14
N TYR A 197 -0.43 4.32 -12.93
CA TYR A 197 -1.40 5.30 -12.47
C TYR A 197 -1.91 6.25 -13.58
N SER A 198 -1.39 6.16 -14.79
CA SER A 198 -1.73 7.06 -15.91
C SER A 198 -1.95 6.28 -17.20
N SER A 199 -2.87 5.31 -17.16
CA SER A 199 -3.18 4.40 -18.29
C SER A 199 -3.72 5.11 -19.54
N LYS A 200 -4.22 6.34 -19.38
CA LYS A 200 -4.69 7.24 -20.43
C LYS A 200 -3.79 8.45 -20.60
N GLU A 201 -2.56 8.34 -20.11
CA GLU A 201 -1.54 9.39 -20.25
C GLU A 201 -2.00 10.76 -19.69
N GLY A 202 -2.77 10.74 -18.58
CA GLY A 202 -3.31 11.94 -17.95
C GLY A 202 -4.44 12.65 -18.72
N THR A 203 -4.88 12.10 -19.85
CA THR A 203 -5.95 12.72 -20.66
C THR A 203 -7.35 12.43 -20.12
N ASN A 204 -7.51 11.43 -19.27
CA ASN A 204 -8.78 11.05 -18.64
C ASN A 204 -8.54 10.59 -17.20
N ASP A 205 -8.64 11.54 -16.25
CA ASP A 205 -8.38 11.32 -14.83
C ASP A 205 -9.27 10.24 -14.22
N TYR A 206 -10.54 10.19 -14.60
CA TYR A 206 -11.49 9.19 -14.14
C TYR A 206 -11.10 7.76 -14.58
N ALA A 207 -10.74 7.59 -15.83
CA ALA A 207 -10.33 6.28 -16.35
C ALA A 207 -8.95 5.86 -15.79
N ASP A 208 -8.03 6.82 -15.61
CA ASP A 208 -6.75 6.57 -14.96
C ASP A 208 -6.94 6.11 -13.51
N ASP A 209 -7.84 6.75 -12.75
CA ASP A 209 -8.14 6.36 -11.36
C ASP A 209 -8.72 4.94 -11.26
N ILE A 210 -9.69 4.60 -12.11
CA ILE A 210 -10.28 3.25 -12.13
C ILE A 210 -9.22 2.20 -12.45
N ASN A 211 -8.39 2.43 -13.46
CA ASN A 211 -7.39 1.47 -13.89
C ASN A 211 -6.22 1.35 -12.90
N ALA A 212 -5.86 2.44 -12.23
CA ALA A 212 -4.78 2.46 -11.23
C ALA A 212 -4.98 1.43 -10.11
N ARG A 213 -6.22 1.08 -9.77
CA ARG A 213 -6.55 0.06 -8.75
C ARG A 213 -6.00 -1.30 -9.14
N SER A 214 -6.37 -1.77 -10.33
CA SER A 214 -5.96 -3.10 -10.84
C SER A 214 -4.48 -3.12 -11.25
N TYR A 215 -4.00 -2.06 -11.91
CA TYR A 215 -2.61 -1.98 -12.34
C TYR A 215 -1.67 -1.83 -11.14
N GLY A 216 -2.09 -1.12 -10.09
CA GLY A 216 -1.36 -1.04 -8.84
C GLY A 216 -1.26 -2.39 -8.16
N LEU A 217 -2.35 -3.16 -8.10
CA LEU A 217 -2.35 -4.52 -7.59
C LEU A 217 -1.34 -5.40 -8.36
N ASN A 218 -1.41 -5.37 -9.69
CA ASN A 218 -0.50 -6.13 -10.53
C ASN A 218 0.96 -5.68 -10.33
N HIS A 219 1.23 -4.38 -10.19
CA HIS A 219 2.56 -3.85 -9.90
C HIS A 219 3.08 -4.38 -8.56
N VAL A 220 2.26 -4.42 -7.52
CA VAL A 220 2.65 -4.95 -6.21
C VAL A 220 2.96 -6.46 -6.28
N ALA A 221 2.14 -7.24 -7.00
CA ALA A 221 2.27 -8.69 -7.08
C ALA A 221 3.33 -9.18 -8.09
N ARG A 222 3.65 -8.35 -9.08
CA ARG A 222 4.53 -8.71 -10.20
C ARG A 222 5.93 -9.13 -9.75
N GLY A 223 6.43 -10.23 -10.33
CA GLY A 223 7.69 -10.88 -9.96
C GLY A 223 7.54 -11.90 -8.84
N SER A 224 6.40 -11.98 -8.15
CA SER A 224 6.13 -12.98 -7.11
C SER A 224 5.78 -14.35 -7.69
N VAL A 225 5.69 -15.35 -6.81
CA VAL A 225 5.28 -16.73 -7.19
C VAL A 225 3.87 -16.81 -7.76
N TYR A 226 3.01 -15.85 -7.45
CA TYR A 226 1.65 -15.76 -7.96
C TYR A 226 1.53 -14.93 -9.24
N MET A 227 2.58 -14.19 -9.61
CA MET A 227 2.67 -13.42 -10.85
C MET A 227 4.11 -13.44 -11.42
N PRO A 228 4.63 -14.64 -11.81
CA PRO A 228 6.06 -14.86 -12.05
C PRO A 228 6.57 -14.36 -13.40
N ASN A 229 5.71 -14.24 -14.40
CA ASN A 229 6.11 -14.10 -15.82
C ASN A 229 5.73 -12.75 -16.39
N ASP A 230 6.20 -11.67 -15.77
CA ASP A 230 6.00 -10.33 -16.33
C ASP A 230 7.36 -9.67 -16.62
N THR A 231 7.45 -9.03 -17.78
CA THR A 231 8.66 -8.30 -18.21
C THR A 231 8.76 -6.91 -17.60
N LEU A 232 7.68 -6.44 -16.96
CA LEU A 232 7.64 -5.14 -16.31
C LEU A 232 8.12 -5.25 -14.86
N PRO A 233 8.75 -4.20 -14.30
CA PRO A 233 9.16 -4.21 -12.91
C PRO A 233 7.97 -4.24 -11.95
N GLY A 234 8.16 -4.90 -10.80
CA GLY A 234 7.17 -4.99 -9.73
C GLY A 234 7.81 -5.13 -8.36
N LEU A 235 6.97 -5.17 -7.33
CA LEU A 235 7.43 -5.18 -5.94
C LEU A 235 7.66 -6.59 -5.37
N ASN A 236 7.40 -7.64 -6.14
CA ASN A 236 7.56 -9.07 -5.78
C ASN A 236 6.73 -9.53 -4.57
N VAL A 237 5.69 -8.81 -4.20
CA VAL A 237 4.86 -9.17 -3.05
C VAL A 237 3.93 -10.33 -3.42
N PRO A 238 3.94 -11.47 -2.69
CA PRO A 238 3.17 -12.65 -3.05
C PRO A 238 1.71 -12.52 -2.65
N LEU A 239 0.96 -11.68 -3.36
CA LEU A 239 -0.49 -11.54 -3.18
C LEU A 239 -1.19 -12.75 -3.80
N GLU A 240 -2.01 -13.44 -3.01
CA GLU A 240 -2.75 -14.63 -3.44
C GLU A 240 -4.14 -14.31 -3.98
N LEU A 241 -4.79 -13.30 -3.39
CA LEU A 241 -6.16 -12.91 -3.66
C LEU A 241 -6.28 -11.39 -3.73
N ALA A 242 -7.29 -10.90 -4.46
CA ALA A 242 -7.63 -9.48 -4.53
C ALA A 242 -9.13 -9.27 -4.29
N LEU A 243 -9.44 -8.30 -3.45
CA LEU A 243 -10.81 -7.92 -3.12
C LEU A 243 -11.00 -6.41 -3.30
N GLY A 244 -11.86 -6.01 -4.23
CA GLY A 244 -12.38 -4.66 -4.33
C GLY A 244 -13.66 -4.56 -3.49
N VAL A 245 -13.68 -3.70 -2.47
CA VAL A 245 -14.88 -3.48 -1.64
C VAL A 245 -15.56 -2.20 -2.07
N HIS A 246 -16.80 -2.32 -2.52
CA HIS A 246 -17.62 -1.24 -3.05
C HIS A 246 -18.97 -1.18 -2.36
N THR A 247 -19.69 -0.10 -2.59
CA THR A 247 -21.12 0.01 -2.33
C THR A 247 -21.85 0.26 -3.64
N ASP A 248 -22.86 -0.53 -3.92
CA ASP A 248 -23.70 -0.43 -5.12
C ASP A 248 -24.65 0.75 -5.05
N ALA A 249 -25.18 1.15 -6.20
CA ALA A 249 -26.25 2.12 -6.34
C ALA A 249 -27.53 1.39 -6.77
N GLY A 250 -28.54 1.38 -5.91
CA GLY A 250 -29.80 0.75 -6.24
C GLY A 250 -30.89 1.04 -5.21
N LEU A 251 -32.13 1.12 -5.70
CA LEU A 251 -33.32 1.34 -4.89
C LEU A 251 -34.32 0.21 -5.11
N ARG A 252 -35.06 -0.16 -4.07
CA ARG A 252 -36.25 -0.97 -4.18
C ARG A 252 -37.48 -0.15 -3.73
N PRO A 253 -38.64 -0.32 -4.41
CA PRO A 253 -39.84 0.51 -4.11
C PRO A 253 -40.29 0.44 -2.66
N ASN A 254 -40.11 -0.71 -2.01
CA ASN A 254 -40.59 -0.97 -0.64
C ASN A 254 -39.48 -0.78 0.41
N MET A 255 -38.32 -0.21 0.04
CA MET A 255 -37.17 -0.11 0.93
C MET A 255 -36.67 -1.48 1.44
N ASP A 256 -36.98 -2.58 0.75
CA ASP A 256 -36.49 -3.90 1.09
C ASP A 256 -34.97 -3.97 0.91
N ILE A 257 -34.32 -4.85 1.68
CA ILE A 257 -32.88 -5.10 1.60
C ILE A 257 -32.49 -5.48 0.16
N ILE A 258 -31.52 -4.77 -0.40
CA ILE A 258 -30.88 -5.10 -1.69
C ILE A 258 -29.84 -6.18 -1.48
N GLY A 259 -28.96 -6.00 -0.49
CA GLY A 259 -27.97 -6.98 -0.08
C GLY A 259 -26.71 -7.03 -0.94
N THR A 260 -25.92 -8.08 -0.76
CA THR A 260 -24.54 -8.22 -1.28
C THR A 260 -24.50 -8.86 -2.66
N LEU A 261 -23.64 -8.31 -3.54
CA LEU A 261 -23.37 -8.81 -4.89
C LEU A 261 -21.87 -9.09 -5.06
N GLY A 262 -21.52 -10.20 -5.65
CA GLY A 262 -20.15 -10.51 -6.08
C GLY A 262 -19.99 -10.38 -7.60
N VAL A 263 -18.98 -9.63 -8.04
CA VAL A 263 -18.65 -9.47 -9.45
C VAL A 263 -17.26 -10.04 -9.72
N TYR A 264 -17.14 -10.79 -10.79
CA TYR A 264 -15.89 -11.39 -11.24
C TYR A 264 -15.83 -11.36 -12.79
N THR A 265 -14.69 -11.74 -13.37
CA THR A 265 -14.52 -11.78 -14.83
C THR A 265 -13.79 -13.06 -15.25
N THR A 266 -14.40 -13.87 -16.14
CA THR A 266 -13.80 -15.12 -16.64
C THR A 266 -13.37 -15.07 -18.09
N GLN A 267 -13.91 -14.17 -18.93
CA GLN A 267 -13.83 -14.26 -20.40
C GLN A 267 -12.59 -13.59 -21.04
N PHE A 268 -11.58 -13.21 -20.23
CA PHE A 268 -10.39 -12.51 -20.71
C PHE A 268 -9.12 -13.33 -20.48
N TYR A 269 -8.04 -12.97 -21.19
CA TYR A 269 -6.70 -13.56 -21.06
C TYR A 269 -6.72 -15.10 -21.18
N ASP A 270 -7.37 -15.60 -22.23
CA ASP A 270 -7.58 -17.03 -22.47
C ASP A 270 -8.21 -17.79 -21.29
N LYS A 271 -9.00 -17.07 -20.48
CA LYS A 271 -9.65 -17.56 -19.25
C LYS A 271 -8.67 -18.03 -18.16
N LYS A 272 -7.44 -17.50 -18.19
CA LYS A 272 -6.36 -17.87 -17.27
C LYS A 272 -5.83 -16.65 -16.52
N LEU A 273 -5.27 -16.92 -15.36
CA LEU A 273 -4.47 -16.02 -14.54
C LEU A 273 -2.97 -16.19 -14.84
N ALA A 274 -2.10 -15.35 -14.29
CA ALA A 274 -0.66 -15.35 -14.59
C ALA A 274 0.03 -16.70 -14.34
N THR A 275 -0.42 -17.47 -13.37
CA THR A 275 0.09 -18.83 -13.08
C THR A 275 -0.45 -19.90 -14.00
N GLY A 276 -1.35 -19.59 -14.94
CA GLY A 276 -2.09 -20.55 -15.75
C GLY A 276 -3.35 -21.11 -15.07
N LEU A 277 -3.62 -20.75 -13.83
CA LEU A 277 -4.85 -21.10 -13.12
C LEU A 277 -6.07 -20.54 -13.85
N SER A 278 -7.16 -21.30 -13.88
CA SER A 278 -8.43 -20.84 -14.47
C SER A 278 -8.99 -19.62 -13.74
N ARG A 279 -9.51 -18.64 -14.47
CA ARG A 279 -10.25 -17.50 -13.91
C ARG A 279 -11.55 -17.90 -13.18
N LEU A 280 -11.97 -19.15 -13.26
CA LEU A 280 -13.02 -19.69 -12.40
C LEU A 280 -12.66 -19.62 -10.91
N ALA A 281 -11.38 -19.57 -10.55
CA ALA A 281 -10.94 -19.30 -9.17
C ALA A 281 -11.48 -17.95 -8.65
N SER A 282 -11.61 -16.94 -9.49
CA SER A 282 -12.25 -15.65 -9.13
C SER A 282 -13.75 -15.81 -8.85
N ARG A 283 -14.44 -16.68 -9.59
CA ARG A 283 -15.85 -17.03 -9.32
C ARG A 283 -15.98 -17.74 -7.98
N ASP A 284 -15.10 -18.70 -7.72
CA ASP A 284 -15.15 -19.50 -6.49
C ASP A 284 -14.85 -18.61 -5.26
N LEU A 285 -13.91 -17.66 -5.40
CA LEU A 285 -13.68 -16.62 -4.39
C LEU A 285 -14.95 -15.78 -4.12
N ALA A 286 -15.61 -15.31 -5.18
CA ALA A 286 -16.84 -14.53 -5.07
C ALA A 286 -17.98 -15.32 -4.43
N ASP A 287 -18.14 -16.59 -4.79
CA ASP A 287 -19.17 -17.46 -4.22
C ASP A 287 -18.94 -17.73 -2.72
N GLY A 288 -17.69 -18.02 -2.36
CA GLY A 288 -17.31 -18.23 -0.96
C GLY A 288 -17.56 -17.00 -0.11
N MET A 289 -17.07 -15.83 -0.54
CA MET A 289 -17.27 -14.56 0.17
C MET A 289 -18.76 -14.23 0.38
N LEU A 290 -19.56 -14.32 -0.69
CA LEU A 290 -20.99 -14.03 -0.57
C LEU A 290 -21.70 -15.03 0.34
N SER A 291 -21.31 -16.29 0.33
CA SER A 291 -21.93 -17.33 1.15
C SER A 291 -21.67 -17.12 2.63
N GLU A 292 -20.43 -16.79 3.02
CA GLU A 292 -20.09 -16.52 4.42
C GLU A 292 -20.74 -15.21 4.90
N LEU A 293 -20.66 -14.13 4.14
CA LEU A 293 -21.35 -12.87 4.49
C LEU A 293 -22.87 -13.05 4.63
N HIS A 294 -23.49 -13.81 3.72
CA HIS A 294 -24.93 -14.08 3.82
C HIS A 294 -25.27 -14.85 5.09
N LYS A 295 -24.49 -15.87 5.42
CA LYS A 295 -24.67 -16.69 6.63
C LYS A 295 -24.55 -15.85 7.90
N ASP A 296 -23.48 -15.07 8.02
CA ASP A 296 -23.17 -14.32 9.22
C ASP A 296 -24.13 -13.13 9.42
N LEU A 297 -24.42 -12.39 8.36
CA LEU A 297 -25.39 -11.30 8.42
C LEU A 297 -26.83 -11.81 8.65
N THR A 298 -27.23 -12.94 8.04
CA THR A 298 -28.54 -13.54 8.27
C THR A 298 -28.68 -14.04 9.70
N PHE A 299 -27.63 -14.59 10.28
CA PHE A 299 -27.62 -15.01 11.68
C PHE A 299 -27.89 -13.84 12.64
N HIS A 300 -27.32 -12.68 12.36
CA HIS A 300 -27.49 -11.47 13.18
C HIS A 300 -28.79 -10.72 12.89
N LEU A 301 -29.13 -10.52 11.61
CA LEU A 301 -30.25 -9.69 11.18
C LEU A 301 -31.55 -10.46 10.95
N SER A 302 -31.55 -11.80 11.10
CA SER A 302 -32.61 -12.72 10.74
C SER A 302 -32.91 -12.84 9.25
N SER A 303 -32.43 -11.92 8.42
CA SER A 303 -32.46 -12.00 6.94
C SER A 303 -31.42 -11.09 6.32
N TRP A 304 -30.78 -11.55 5.27
CA TRP A 304 -29.90 -10.77 4.40
C TRP A 304 -29.99 -11.31 2.98
N ASN A 305 -29.99 -10.44 1.99
CA ASN A 305 -30.16 -10.88 0.61
C ASN A 305 -28.80 -11.15 -0.06
N ARG A 306 -28.53 -12.42 -0.36
CA ARG A 306 -27.41 -12.84 -1.21
C ARG A 306 -27.85 -12.74 -2.67
N ARG A 307 -27.32 -11.77 -3.40
CA ARG A 307 -27.61 -11.58 -4.84
C ARG A 307 -26.87 -12.64 -5.69
N SER A 308 -27.26 -12.78 -6.95
CA SER A 308 -26.59 -13.65 -7.90
C SER A 308 -25.19 -13.15 -8.23
N LEU A 309 -24.28 -14.07 -8.47
CA LEU A 309 -22.94 -13.75 -8.96
C LEU A 309 -23.00 -13.15 -10.38
N TYR A 310 -22.20 -12.12 -10.64
CA TYR A 310 -22.13 -11.46 -11.93
C TYR A 310 -20.77 -11.65 -12.59
N ASP A 311 -20.73 -12.36 -13.71
CA ASP A 311 -19.57 -12.37 -14.63
C ASP A 311 -19.66 -11.12 -15.52
N ARG A 312 -18.85 -10.10 -15.21
CA ARG A 312 -18.89 -8.81 -15.88
C ARG A 312 -17.50 -8.26 -16.16
N ASN A 313 -17.41 -7.47 -17.21
CA ASN A 313 -16.17 -6.86 -17.67
C ASN A 313 -15.92 -5.50 -16.97
N TYR A 314 -15.43 -5.55 -15.75
CA TYR A 314 -14.93 -4.38 -15.03
C TYR A 314 -13.40 -4.44 -14.91
N SER A 315 -12.73 -3.29 -14.89
CA SER A 315 -11.27 -3.21 -14.78
C SER A 315 -10.76 -3.95 -13.53
N GLU A 316 -11.37 -3.72 -12.37
CA GLU A 316 -10.95 -4.32 -11.09
C GLU A 316 -11.16 -5.84 -10.99
N SER A 317 -11.98 -6.43 -11.84
CA SER A 317 -12.16 -7.90 -11.89
C SER A 317 -11.51 -8.54 -13.10
N ARG A 318 -11.23 -7.76 -14.17
CA ARG A 318 -10.62 -8.24 -15.40
C ARG A 318 -9.09 -8.21 -15.38
N GLU A 319 -8.53 -7.05 -15.00
CA GLU A 319 -7.10 -6.77 -15.10
C GLU A 319 -6.23 -7.50 -14.07
N PRO A 320 -6.68 -7.79 -12.83
CA PRO A 320 -5.87 -8.57 -11.92
C PRO A 320 -5.49 -9.93 -12.49
N GLN A 321 -4.21 -10.30 -12.33
CA GLN A 321 -3.66 -11.56 -12.79
C GLN A 321 -3.55 -12.63 -11.68
N ILE A 322 -4.22 -12.38 -10.56
CA ILE A 322 -4.48 -13.29 -9.43
C ILE A 322 -5.99 -13.41 -9.21
N PRO A 323 -6.50 -14.42 -8.48
CA PRO A 323 -7.93 -14.51 -8.19
C PRO A 323 -8.48 -13.25 -7.57
N SER A 324 -9.51 -12.66 -8.17
CA SER A 324 -10.01 -11.33 -7.82
C SER A 324 -11.52 -11.22 -7.98
N MET A 325 -12.13 -10.40 -7.12
CA MET A 325 -13.54 -10.07 -7.22
C MET A 325 -13.81 -8.63 -6.77
N ILE A 326 -14.94 -8.09 -7.18
CA ILE A 326 -15.56 -6.89 -6.59
C ILE A 326 -16.70 -7.37 -5.69
N LEU A 327 -16.66 -6.94 -4.44
CA LEU A 327 -17.72 -7.12 -3.47
C LEU A 327 -18.54 -5.82 -3.40
N GLU A 328 -19.70 -5.84 -4.03
CA GLU A 328 -20.73 -4.81 -3.80
C GLU A 328 -21.45 -5.14 -2.50
N LEU A 329 -20.93 -4.61 -1.41
CA LEU A 329 -21.29 -5.02 -0.07
C LEU A 329 -22.78 -4.80 0.23
N LEU A 330 -23.29 -3.64 -0.17
CA LEU A 330 -24.67 -3.18 0.03
C LEU A 330 -24.96 -1.98 -0.87
N SER A 331 -26.20 -1.52 -0.93
CA SER A 331 -26.55 -0.31 -1.68
C SER A 331 -26.55 0.94 -0.79
N HIS A 332 -25.71 1.92 -1.14
CA HIS A 332 -25.67 3.21 -0.45
C HIS A 332 -26.91 4.10 -0.72
N GLN A 333 -27.75 3.74 -1.66
CA GLN A 333 -29.03 4.44 -1.96
C GLN A 333 -30.23 3.81 -1.25
N ASN A 334 -30.07 2.61 -0.68
CA ASN A 334 -31.15 1.89 -0.03
C ASN A 334 -31.12 2.10 1.48
N TYR A 335 -32.23 2.57 2.06
CA TYR A 335 -32.29 2.89 3.49
C TYR A 335 -32.06 1.66 4.39
N ALA A 336 -32.65 0.51 4.07
CA ALA A 336 -32.49 -0.71 4.86
C ALA A 336 -31.02 -1.20 4.85
N ASP A 337 -30.37 -1.18 3.69
CA ASP A 337 -28.95 -1.53 3.56
C ASP A 337 -28.06 -0.55 4.34
N MET A 338 -28.39 0.75 4.31
CA MET A 338 -27.61 1.77 5.03
C MET A 338 -27.77 1.67 6.56
N LEU A 339 -28.87 1.18 7.08
CA LEU A 339 -28.98 0.86 8.52
C LEU A 339 -27.92 -0.20 8.92
N VAL A 340 -27.72 -1.21 8.09
CA VAL A 340 -26.70 -2.24 8.29
C VAL A 340 -25.29 -1.63 8.20
N ALA A 341 -25.05 -0.74 7.22
CA ALA A 341 -23.77 -0.04 7.07
C ALA A 341 -23.38 0.83 8.28
N HIS A 342 -24.37 1.34 9.00
CA HIS A 342 -24.17 2.17 10.19
C HIS A 342 -24.14 1.38 11.51
N ASP A 343 -24.58 0.12 11.50
CA ASP A 343 -24.54 -0.74 12.68
C ASP A 343 -23.08 -1.15 13.00
N PRO A 344 -22.54 -0.84 14.20
CA PRO A 344 -21.17 -1.17 14.55
C PRO A 344 -20.90 -2.67 14.57
N TYR A 345 -21.89 -3.48 14.94
CA TYR A 345 -21.73 -4.94 14.99
C TYR A 345 -21.72 -5.55 13.59
N CYS A 346 -22.57 -5.06 12.69
CA CYS A 346 -22.53 -5.46 11.28
C CYS A 346 -21.18 -5.11 10.63
N LYS A 347 -20.60 -3.94 10.94
CA LYS A 347 -19.26 -3.57 10.48
C LYS A 347 -18.16 -4.50 10.99
N PHE A 348 -18.35 -5.07 12.17
CA PHE A 348 -17.41 -6.06 12.72
C PHE A 348 -17.57 -7.44 12.05
N ILE A 349 -18.80 -7.83 11.68
CA ILE A 349 -19.09 -9.09 10.98
C ILE A 349 -18.53 -9.06 9.55
N ILE A 350 -18.69 -7.95 8.86
CA ILE A 350 -18.23 -7.71 7.48
C ILE A 350 -16.71 -7.60 7.41
#